data_fdbd00d170c7f5f5bde666784eda25b3
#
_entry.id   fdbd00d170c7f5f5bde666784eda25b3
#
_cell.length_a   1.000
_cell.length_b   1.000
_cell.length_c   1.000
_cell.angle_alpha   90.00
_cell.angle_beta   90.00
_cell.angle_gamma   90.00
#
_symmetry.space_group_name_H-M   'P 1'
#
loop_
_entity.id
_entity.type
_entity.pdbx_description
1 polymer ?
#
loop_
_entity_poly.entity_id
_entity_poly.type
_entity_poly.pdbx_seq_one_letter_code
_entity_poly.pdbx_strand_id
1 'polypeptide(L)'
;MPKTIVRHLAYLFYLGVLILPILVLDHEEALIRPFRDQLSSYIALIALNILLLEFFLSGRIRFLSRHLGLDWVLQTHQLFARVALAFLVIHPFIYSLPNHPNHSPGPATSEYLGMNGAGLISGIAALIALIAIVALALGREEAKMRYETWRFTHMLLAVIVSALGLYHVLAVGFYIQQHTLQIYYLSLGILAALSLAWTYILKPLTQSREAYAITKIENITSQQFLLTIKKLSGSLPQIQPGQYLWLKYGSSKPYPENPFSIALVNHEQKEMSLLIKVVGDFTAQLQQARIGERIYIDAAYGDFAQHALNSEKPIVMIAGGIGLAPFLSVLSKAKEIAFKNKIHFIYGNRLEDQIIDIAKLIQLADLKSLTIETIVSEPTAAYTGLCGMIDLNNIQTSLQKAQLNPKECLFFICGPSAMIDATEAALEQLAVPLAQIDAEKFQYNLAAHTPRTQATLARCIIGTLLIIAVSVWRSLS
;
A
#
# COMPACT_ATOMS: atom_id res chain seq x y z
N MET A 1 -6.17 -15.96 13.18
CA MET A 1 -5.37 -16.61 12.09
C MET A 1 -4.06 -15.87 11.93
N PRO A 2 -2.93 -16.54 11.68
CA PRO A 2 -1.68 -15.88 11.33
C PRO A 2 -1.87 -15.00 10.08
N LYS A 3 -1.31 -13.78 10.11
CA LYS A 3 -1.40 -12.77 9.04
C LYS A 3 -0.98 -13.33 7.66
N THR A 4 0.03 -14.18 7.67
CA THR A 4 0.52 -14.86 6.46
C THR A 4 -0.57 -15.72 5.79
N ILE A 5 -1.35 -16.47 6.57
CA ILE A 5 -2.43 -17.32 6.04
C ILE A 5 -3.54 -16.45 5.45
N VAL A 6 -3.93 -15.37 6.14
CA VAL A 6 -4.96 -14.43 5.64
C VAL A 6 -4.53 -13.81 4.32
N ARG A 7 -3.25 -13.40 4.20
CA ARG A 7 -2.68 -12.85 2.96
C ARG A 7 -2.66 -13.87 1.82
N HIS A 8 -2.34 -15.13 2.10
CA HIS A 8 -2.37 -16.20 1.08
C HIS A 8 -3.80 -16.47 0.60
N LEU A 9 -4.77 -16.59 1.52
CA LEU A 9 -6.17 -16.78 1.16
C LEU A 9 -6.72 -15.60 0.34
N ALA A 10 -6.41 -14.37 0.73
CA ALA A 10 -6.80 -13.18 -0.01
C ALA A 10 -6.18 -13.16 -1.42
N TYR A 11 -4.93 -13.60 -1.55
CA TYR A 11 -4.25 -13.70 -2.84
C TYR A 11 -4.89 -14.76 -3.74
N LEU A 12 -5.18 -15.94 -3.21
CA LEU A 12 -5.88 -17.01 -3.96
C LEU A 12 -7.29 -16.58 -4.36
N PHE A 13 -8.02 -15.90 -3.47
CA PHE A 13 -9.32 -15.31 -3.79
C PHE A 13 -9.20 -14.28 -4.92
N TYR A 14 -8.22 -13.38 -4.85
CA TYR A 14 -7.96 -12.39 -5.89
C TYR A 14 -7.69 -13.06 -7.24
N LEU A 15 -6.79 -14.05 -7.30
CA LEU A 15 -6.53 -14.82 -8.52
C LEU A 15 -7.78 -15.54 -9.03
N GLY A 16 -8.57 -16.11 -8.14
CA GLY A 16 -9.84 -16.76 -8.50
C GLY A 16 -10.81 -15.79 -9.18
N VAL A 17 -10.95 -14.57 -8.63
CA VAL A 17 -11.78 -13.52 -9.24
C VAL A 17 -11.20 -13.10 -10.60
N LEU A 18 -9.87 -13.00 -10.75
CA LEU A 18 -9.25 -12.65 -12.05
C LEU A 18 -9.53 -13.68 -13.15
N ILE A 19 -9.52 -14.97 -12.81
CA ILE A 19 -9.71 -16.07 -13.78
C ILE A 19 -11.20 -16.34 -14.03
N LEU A 20 -12.08 -15.95 -13.12
CA LEU A 20 -13.51 -16.24 -13.17
C LEU A 20 -14.16 -15.94 -14.53
N PRO A 21 -13.90 -14.80 -15.22
CA PRO A 21 -14.51 -14.53 -16.52
C PRO A 21 -14.24 -15.61 -17.56
N ILE A 22 -13.07 -16.25 -17.52
CA ILE A 22 -12.70 -17.31 -18.47
C ILE A 22 -13.38 -18.63 -18.10
N LEU A 23 -13.53 -18.91 -16.81
CA LEU A 23 -14.13 -20.16 -16.33
C LEU A 23 -15.64 -20.23 -16.56
N VAL A 24 -16.32 -19.09 -16.57
CA VAL A 24 -17.78 -19.02 -16.77
C VAL A 24 -18.19 -18.91 -18.25
N LEU A 25 -17.21 -18.85 -19.18
CA LEU A 25 -17.49 -18.86 -20.62
C LEU A 25 -18.12 -20.17 -21.05
N ASP A 26 -19.11 -20.07 -21.94
CA ASP A 26 -19.69 -21.23 -22.58
C ASP A 26 -18.64 -21.92 -23.48
N HIS A 27 -18.53 -23.23 -23.32
CA HIS A 27 -17.53 -24.03 -24.00
C HIS A 27 -17.81 -24.16 -25.50
N GLU A 28 -19.07 -24.28 -25.90
CA GLU A 28 -19.44 -24.43 -27.30
C GLU A 28 -19.11 -23.17 -28.12
N GLU A 29 -19.34 -21.97 -27.56
CA GLU A 29 -18.98 -20.73 -28.23
C GLU A 29 -17.48 -20.50 -28.27
N ALA A 30 -16.72 -21.00 -27.28
CA ALA A 30 -15.27 -20.89 -27.25
C ALA A 30 -14.61 -21.67 -28.42
N LEU A 31 -15.13 -22.85 -28.76
CA LEU A 31 -14.57 -23.71 -29.81
C LEU A 31 -14.66 -23.15 -31.24
N ILE A 32 -15.50 -22.15 -31.49
CA ILE A 32 -15.73 -21.59 -32.84
C ILE A 32 -14.58 -20.66 -33.26
N ARG A 33 -13.78 -20.14 -32.32
CA ARG A 33 -12.74 -19.15 -32.62
C ARG A 33 -11.32 -19.74 -32.70
N PRO A 34 -10.44 -19.20 -33.57
CA PRO A 34 -9.04 -19.58 -33.61
C PRO A 34 -8.37 -19.34 -32.22
N PHE A 35 -7.42 -20.21 -31.87
CA PHE A 35 -6.67 -20.14 -30.59
C PHE A 35 -6.14 -18.74 -30.26
N ARG A 36 -5.53 -18.07 -31.25
CA ARG A 36 -4.97 -16.72 -31.07
C ARG A 36 -6.03 -15.69 -30.66
N ASP A 37 -7.23 -15.78 -31.26
CA ASP A 37 -8.32 -14.82 -31.00
C ASP A 37 -8.94 -15.05 -29.65
N GLN A 38 -9.04 -16.32 -29.22
CA GLN A 38 -9.44 -16.69 -27.87
C GLN A 38 -8.43 -16.18 -26.84
N LEU A 39 -7.15 -16.49 -27.02
CA LEU A 39 -6.09 -16.09 -26.10
C LEU A 39 -6.02 -14.57 -25.95
N SER A 40 -6.08 -13.82 -27.08
CA SER A 40 -6.11 -12.37 -27.04
C SER A 40 -7.29 -11.82 -26.24
N SER A 41 -8.49 -12.37 -26.48
CA SER A 41 -9.71 -11.96 -25.76
C SER A 41 -9.62 -12.27 -24.26
N TYR A 42 -9.12 -13.46 -23.89
CA TYR A 42 -8.98 -13.84 -22.48
C TYR A 42 -8.01 -12.93 -21.73
N ILE A 43 -6.87 -12.63 -22.31
CA ILE A 43 -5.88 -11.71 -21.75
C ILE A 43 -6.48 -10.31 -21.58
N ALA A 44 -7.25 -9.81 -22.55
CA ALA A 44 -7.92 -8.51 -22.48
C ALA A 44 -8.99 -8.48 -21.38
N LEU A 45 -9.82 -9.53 -21.27
CA LEU A 45 -10.84 -9.66 -20.23
C LEU A 45 -10.20 -9.68 -18.82
N ILE A 46 -9.14 -10.45 -18.63
CA ILE A 46 -8.40 -10.47 -17.35
C ILE A 46 -7.82 -9.10 -17.04
N ALA A 47 -7.22 -8.43 -18.03
CA ALA A 47 -6.66 -7.10 -17.81
C ALA A 47 -7.71 -6.08 -17.39
N LEU A 48 -8.90 -6.08 -18.02
CA LEU A 48 -10.02 -5.26 -17.58
C LEU A 48 -10.46 -5.61 -16.15
N ASN A 49 -10.49 -6.91 -15.84
CA ASN A 49 -10.83 -7.38 -14.49
C ASN A 49 -9.83 -6.83 -13.44
N ILE A 50 -8.53 -6.89 -13.73
CA ILE A 50 -7.50 -6.27 -12.89
C ILE A 50 -7.80 -4.78 -12.72
N LEU A 51 -7.98 -4.02 -13.80
CA LEU A 51 -8.21 -2.57 -13.75
C LEU A 51 -9.41 -2.20 -12.86
N LEU A 52 -10.51 -2.94 -12.93
CA LEU A 52 -11.70 -2.69 -12.11
C LEU A 52 -11.48 -3.07 -10.64
N LEU A 53 -10.72 -4.14 -10.36
CA LEU A 53 -10.39 -4.56 -9.00
C LEU A 53 -9.38 -3.61 -8.32
N GLU A 54 -8.55 -2.90 -9.07
CA GLU A 54 -7.57 -1.96 -8.52
C GLU A 54 -8.22 -0.81 -7.72
N PHE A 55 -9.48 -0.48 -7.97
CA PHE A 55 -10.21 0.49 -7.16
C PHE A 55 -10.39 0.05 -5.69
N PHE A 56 -10.40 -1.25 -5.44
CA PHE A 56 -10.47 -1.80 -4.09
C PHE A 56 -9.09 -1.89 -3.42
N LEU A 57 -8.03 -2.00 -4.22
CA LEU A 57 -6.64 -2.07 -3.74
C LEU A 57 -5.97 -0.69 -3.58
N SER A 58 -6.75 0.38 -3.61
CA SER A 58 -6.24 1.76 -3.48
C SER A 58 -5.74 2.13 -2.07
N GLY A 59 -5.78 1.21 -1.11
CA GLY A 59 -5.40 1.45 0.29
C GLY A 59 -6.42 2.25 1.11
N ARG A 60 -7.58 2.60 0.53
CA ARG A 60 -8.61 3.44 1.17
C ARG A 60 -9.71 2.63 1.87
N ILE A 61 -9.72 1.32 1.69
CA ILE A 61 -10.68 0.42 2.34
C ILE A 61 -10.06 -0.05 3.66
N ARG A 62 -10.58 0.46 4.79
CA ARG A 62 -10.06 0.16 6.14
C ARG A 62 -10.02 -1.35 6.43
N PHE A 63 -11.04 -2.08 6.00
CA PHE A 63 -11.09 -3.52 6.21
C PHE A 63 -9.88 -4.22 5.58
N LEU A 64 -9.55 -3.91 4.33
CA LEU A 64 -8.41 -4.51 3.63
C LEU A 64 -7.09 -4.11 4.29
N SER A 65 -6.87 -2.83 4.56
CA SER A 65 -5.63 -2.36 5.17
C SER A 65 -5.41 -2.89 6.59
N ARG A 66 -6.48 -3.11 7.35
CA ARG A 66 -6.42 -3.66 8.71
C ARG A 66 -6.08 -5.15 8.74
N HIS A 67 -6.58 -5.94 7.80
CA HIS A 67 -6.41 -7.41 7.82
C HIS A 67 -5.24 -7.88 6.96
N LEU A 68 -4.95 -7.18 5.87
CA LEU A 68 -3.90 -7.56 4.92
C LEU A 68 -2.61 -6.73 5.08
N GLY A 69 -2.71 -5.56 5.72
CA GLY A 69 -1.64 -4.58 5.77
C GLY A 69 -1.64 -3.67 4.54
N LEU A 70 -1.35 -2.39 4.76
CA LEU A 70 -1.27 -1.41 3.68
C LEU A 70 -0.18 -1.77 2.67
N ASP A 71 0.95 -2.27 3.18
CA ASP A 71 2.08 -2.75 2.39
C ASP A 71 1.66 -3.79 1.34
N TRP A 72 0.93 -4.83 1.78
CA TRP A 72 0.45 -5.88 0.90
C TRP A 72 -0.54 -5.35 -0.15
N VAL A 73 -1.48 -4.50 0.26
CA VAL A 73 -2.49 -3.91 -0.63
C VAL A 73 -1.82 -3.06 -1.72
N LEU A 74 -0.89 -2.17 -1.35
CA LEU A 74 -0.20 -1.30 -2.31
C LEU A 74 0.76 -2.06 -3.22
N GLN A 75 1.47 -3.07 -2.71
CA GLN A 75 2.32 -3.93 -3.55
C GLN A 75 1.51 -4.69 -4.58
N THR A 76 0.39 -5.29 -4.17
CA THR A 76 -0.50 -6.03 -5.07
C THR A 76 -1.03 -5.10 -6.16
N HIS A 77 -1.52 -3.91 -5.78
CA HIS A 77 -1.92 -2.87 -6.74
C HIS A 77 -0.81 -2.55 -7.76
N GLN A 78 0.39 -2.24 -7.29
CA GLN A 78 1.49 -1.84 -8.19
C GLN A 78 1.92 -2.96 -9.14
N LEU A 79 1.94 -4.21 -8.69
CA LEU A 79 2.36 -5.35 -9.50
C LEU A 79 1.31 -5.71 -10.53
N PHE A 80 0.04 -5.84 -10.13
CA PHE A 80 -1.01 -6.23 -11.06
C PHE A 80 -1.39 -5.11 -12.05
N ALA A 81 -1.25 -3.84 -11.68
CA ALA A 81 -1.35 -2.75 -12.65
C ALA A 81 -0.32 -2.87 -13.80
N ARG A 82 0.91 -3.34 -13.50
CA ARG A 82 1.92 -3.63 -14.53
C ARG A 82 1.58 -4.86 -15.37
N VAL A 83 1.01 -5.90 -14.75
CA VAL A 83 0.51 -7.08 -15.47
C VAL A 83 -0.62 -6.67 -16.42
N ALA A 84 -1.57 -5.85 -15.98
CA ALA A 84 -2.63 -5.32 -16.83
C ALA A 84 -2.08 -4.52 -18.00
N LEU A 85 -1.09 -3.64 -17.77
CA LEU A 85 -0.42 -2.91 -18.84
C LEU A 85 0.22 -3.86 -19.85
N ALA A 86 0.99 -4.85 -19.40
CA ALA A 86 1.63 -5.82 -20.28
C ALA A 86 0.58 -6.59 -21.11
N PHE A 87 -0.48 -7.05 -20.50
CA PHE A 87 -1.56 -7.77 -21.19
C PHE A 87 -2.27 -6.89 -22.23
N LEU A 88 -2.58 -5.62 -21.89
CA LEU A 88 -3.26 -4.70 -22.80
C LEU A 88 -2.36 -4.18 -23.92
N VAL A 89 -1.04 -4.12 -23.72
CA VAL A 89 -0.09 -3.83 -24.79
C VAL A 89 0.04 -5.02 -25.73
N ILE A 90 0.06 -6.25 -25.21
CA ILE A 90 0.32 -7.45 -26.00
C ILE A 90 -0.94 -7.93 -26.76
N HIS A 91 -2.15 -7.82 -26.14
CA HIS A 91 -3.36 -8.43 -26.71
C HIS A 91 -3.66 -8.08 -28.18
N PRO A 92 -3.49 -6.83 -28.67
CA PRO A 92 -3.78 -6.53 -30.08
C PRO A 92 -2.79 -7.20 -31.04
N PHE A 93 -1.55 -7.46 -30.59
CA PHE A 93 -0.54 -8.12 -31.43
C PHE A 93 -0.73 -9.63 -31.52
N ILE A 94 -1.42 -10.25 -30.56
CA ILE A 94 -1.72 -11.70 -30.64
C ILE A 94 -2.58 -12.02 -31.86
N TYR A 95 -3.46 -11.11 -32.28
CA TYR A 95 -4.25 -11.27 -33.49
C TYR A 95 -3.41 -11.38 -34.79
N SER A 96 -2.17 -10.88 -34.78
CA SER A 96 -1.26 -10.98 -35.92
C SER A 96 -0.49 -12.31 -36.01
N LEU A 97 -0.59 -13.16 -34.96
CA LEU A 97 0.06 -14.47 -34.97
C LEU A 97 -0.55 -15.40 -36.06
N PRO A 98 0.22 -16.32 -36.67
CA PRO A 98 -0.30 -17.29 -37.62
C PRO A 98 -1.40 -18.16 -37.00
N ASN A 99 -2.42 -18.51 -37.76
CA ASN A 99 -3.41 -19.50 -37.34
C ASN A 99 -2.78 -20.89 -37.29
N HIS A 100 -3.21 -21.72 -36.33
CA HIS A 100 -2.83 -23.12 -36.30
C HIS A 100 -3.41 -23.82 -37.54
N PRO A 101 -2.64 -24.68 -38.26
CA PRO A 101 -3.06 -25.25 -39.55
C PRO A 101 -4.34 -26.10 -39.50
N ASN A 102 -4.78 -26.51 -38.32
CA ASN A 102 -5.95 -27.39 -38.16
C ASN A 102 -7.26 -26.64 -37.85
N HIS A 103 -7.26 -25.31 -37.86
CA HIS A 103 -8.50 -24.55 -37.68
C HIS A 103 -8.95 -23.99 -39.03
N SER A 104 -10.19 -24.27 -39.37
CA SER A 104 -10.85 -23.66 -40.54
C SER A 104 -10.67 -22.14 -40.45
N PRO A 105 -10.41 -21.45 -41.58
CA PRO A 105 -10.40 -20.00 -41.58
C PRO A 105 -11.80 -19.54 -41.11
N GLY A 106 -11.86 -19.06 -39.88
CA GLY A 106 -13.05 -18.37 -39.39
C GLY A 106 -13.34 -17.17 -40.32
N PRO A 107 -14.57 -16.65 -40.33
CA PRO A 107 -14.92 -15.48 -41.12
C PRO A 107 -13.90 -14.39 -40.89
N ALA A 108 -13.59 -13.63 -41.93
CA ALA A 108 -12.50 -12.65 -41.96
C ALA A 108 -12.46 -11.81 -40.68
N THR A 109 -11.29 -11.75 -40.07
CA THR A 109 -11.03 -11.09 -38.76
C THR A 109 -11.54 -9.65 -38.70
N SER A 110 -11.72 -8.96 -39.80
CA SER A 110 -12.26 -7.60 -39.90
C SER A 110 -13.75 -7.49 -39.58
N GLU A 111 -14.56 -8.51 -39.91
CA GLU A 111 -15.99 -8.52 -39.58
C GLU A 111 -16.26 -8.94 -38.14
N TYR A 112 -15.40 -9.82 -37.57
CA TYR A 112 -15.56 -10.28 -36.17
C TYR A 112 -15.04 -9.33 -35.13
N LEU A 113 -14.05 -8.50 -35.45
CA LEU A 113 -13.54 -7.52 -34.50
C LEU A 113 -14.48 -6.33 -34.32
N GLY A 114 -15.63 -6.29 -35.03
CA GLY A 114 -16.57 -5.18 -34.92
C GLY A 114 -15.85 -3.84 -35.02
N MET A 115 -14.89 -3.74 -35.97
CA MET A 115 -14.06 -2.53 -36.17
C MET A 115 -14.91 -1.38 -36.72
N ASN A 116 -16.01 -1.06 -35.97
CA ASN A 116 -16.58 0.25 -36.09
C ASN A 116 -15.56 1.24 -35.51
N GLY A 117 -15.45 2.42 -36.12
CA GLY A 117 -14.45 3.41 -35.67
C GLY A 117 -14.51 3.74 -34.19
N ALA A 118 -15.68 3.65 -33.56
CA ALA A 118 -15.88 3.91 -32.14
C ALA A 118 -15.21 2.85 -31.24
N GLY A 119 -15.28 1.57 -31.60
CA GLY A 119 -14.62 0.48 -30.87
C GLY A 119 -13.11 0.58 -30.93
N LEU A 120 -12.54 0.83 -32.10
CA LEU A 120 -11.09 1.01 -32.27
C LEU A 120 -10.59 2.23 -31.51
N ILE A 121 -11.25 3.37 -31.64
CA ILE A 121 -10.88 4.62 -30.97
C ILE A 121 -10.90 4.45 -29.44
N SER A 122 -11.92 3.81 -28.88
CA SER A 122 -12.03 3.60 -27.43
C SER A 122 -10.91 2.71 -26.90
N GLY A 123 -10.52 1.64 -27.62
CA GLY A 123 -9.40 0.78 -27.24
C GLY A 123 -8.06 1.51 -27.26
N ILE A 124 -7.78 2.27 -28.34
CA ILE A 124 -6.55 3.07 -28.45
C ILE A 124 -6.50 4.15 -27.37
N ALA A 125 -7.62 4.86 -27.13
CA ALA A 125 -7.69 5.89 -26.11
C ALA A 125 -7.49 5.31 -24.69
N ALA A 126 -8.06 4.13 -24.40
CA ALA A 126 -7.85 3.43 -23.13
C ALA A 126 -6.38 3.04 -22.95
N LEU A 127 -5.73 2.52 -24.01
CA LEU A 127 -4.31 2.14 -23.95
C LEU A 127 -3.40 3.34 -23.75
N ILE A 128 -3.63 4.45 -24.46
CA ILE A 128 -2.85 5.69 -24.29
C ILE A 128 -3.01 6.20 -22.85
N ALA A 129 -4.24 6.25 -22.34
CA ALA A 129 -4.50 6.69 -20.96
C ALA A 129 -3.86 5.74 -19.93
N LEU A 130 -3.82 4.42 -20.20
CA LEU A 130 -3.14 3.45 -19.34
C LEU A 130 -1.62 3.65 -19.34
N ILE A 131 -1.01 3.89 -20.48
CA ILE A 131 0.42 4.20 -20.57
C ILE A 131 0.71 5.51 -19.80
N ALA A 132 -0.14 6.52 -19.97
CA ALA A 132 0.03 7.81 -19.28
C ALA A 132 -0.06 7.66 -17.75
N ILE A 133 -1.03 6.90 -17.22
CA ILE A 133 -1.16 6.71 -15.76
C ILE A 133 0.05 5.96 -15.18
N VAL A 134 0.55 4.94 -15.89
CA VAL A 134 1.74 4.18 -15.43
C VAL A 134 3.00 5.04 -15.51
N ALA A 135 3.20 5.81 -16.61
CA ALA A 135 4.32 6.72 -16.75
C ALA A 135 4.32 7.79 -15.64
N LEU A 136 3.16 8.39 -15.34
CA LEU A 136 3.02 9.35 -14.24
C LEU A 136 3.28 8.72 -12.86
N ALA A 137 2.90 7.45 -12.67
CA ALA A 137 3.14 6.76 -11.40
C ALA A 137 4.63 6.45 -11.19
N LEU A 138 5.35 6.08 -12.24
CA LEU A 138 6.79 5.78 -12.19
C LEU A 138 7.64 7.05 -12.14
N GLY A 139 7.32 8.06 -12.94
CA GLY A 139 8.10 9.30 -13.09
C GLY A 139 7.75 10.40 -12.08
N ARG A 140 6.90 10.14 -11.08
CA ARG A 140 6.42 11.17 -10.14
C ARG A 140 7.54 11.92 -9.42
N GLU A 141 8.54 11.19 -8.92
CA GLU A 141 9.64 11.78 -8.14
C GLU A 141 10.57 12.61 -9.03
N GLU A 142 10.89 12.12 -10.21
CA GLU A 142 11.71 12.81 -11.20
C GLU A 142 11.03 14.10 -11.69
N ALA A 143 9.71 14.05 -11.91
CA ALA A 143 8.88 15.19 -12.29
C ALA A 143 8.64 16.18 -11.14
N LYS A 144 9.10 15.90 -9.91
CA LYS A 144 8.86 16.69 -8.70
C LYS A 144 7.40 17.08 -8.52
N MET A 145 6.49 16.20 -8.93
CA MET A 145 5.07 16.47 -8.91
C MET A 145 4.53 16.46 -7.47
N ARG A 146 3.74 17.48 -7.12
CA ARG A 146 3.06 17.54 -5.80
C ARG A 146 2.18 16.31 -5.63
N TYR A 147 2.20 15.74 -4.42
CA TYR A 147 1.47 14.51 -4.11
C TYR A 147 -0.03 14.60 -4.43
N GLU A 148 -0.65 15.73 -4.08
CA GLU A 148 -2.07 15.96 -4.29
C GLU A 148 -2.43 15.99 -5.78
N THR A 149 -1.62 16.69 -6.60
CA THR A 149 -1.80 16.78 -8.05
C THR A 149 -1.64 15.41 -8.69
N TRP A 150 -0.56 14.70 -8.34
CA TRP A 150 -0.32 13.35 -8.82
C TRP A 150 -1.48 12.40 -8.47
N ARG A 151 -1.95 12.42 -7.22
CA ARG A 151 -3.03 11.58 -6.76
C ARG A 151 -4.35 11.86 -7.50
N PHE A 152 -4.66 13.14 -7.74
CA PHE A 152 -5.86 13.53 -8.48
C PHE A 152 -5.78 13.10 -9.95
N THR A 153 -4.66 13.35 -10.63
CA THR A 153 -4.47 12.95 -12.04
C THR A 153 -4.46 11.44 -12.21
N HIS A 154 -3.82 10.71 -11.28
CA HIS A 154 -3.83 9.26 -11.26
C HIS A 154 -5.26 8.70 -11.13
N MET A 155 -6.04 9.21 -10.18
CA MET A 155 -7.44 8.82 -10.01
C MET A 155 -8.27 9.12 -11.26
N LEU A 156 -8.14 10.33 -11.82
CA LEU A 156 -8.89 10.73 -13.02
C LEU A 156 -8.57 9.83 -14.22
N LEU A 157 -7.29 9.57 -14.45
CA LEU A 157 -6.86 8.65 -15.51
C LEU A 157 -7.33 7.21 -15.27
N ALA A 158 -7.33 6.73 -14.02
CA ALA A 158 -7.85 5.40 -13.69
C ALA A 158 -9.33 5.26 -14.04
N VAL A 159 -10.13 6.30 -13.75
CA VAL A 159 -11.55 6.34 -14.13
C VAL A 159 -11.71 6.33 -15.66
N ILE A 160 -10.94 7.16 -16.36
CA ILE A 160 -10.98 7.24 -17.84
C ILE A 160 -10.59 5.89 -18.46
N VAL A 161 -9.48 5.29 -18.03
CA VAL A 161 -9.03 3.98 -18.54
C VAL A 161 -10.08 2.91 -18.32
N SER A 162 -10.66 2.84 -17.13
CA SER A 162 -11.65 1.82 -16.78
C SER A 162 -12.97 2.02 -17.52
N ALA A 163 -13.43 3.26 -17.67
CA ALA A 163 -14.65 3.57 -18.41
C ALA A 163 -14.49 3.29 -19.91
N LEU A 164 -13.37 3.70 -20.52
CA LEU A 164 -13.07 3.43 -21.91
C LEU A 164 -12.84 1.94 -22.17
N GLY A 165 -12.15 1.24 -21.26
CA GLY A 165 -11.94 -0.20 -21.34
C GLY A 165 -13.24 -0.99 -21.24
N LEU A 166 -14.11 -0.63 -20.29
CA LEU A 166 -15.43 -1.25 -20.17
C LEU A 166 -16.29 -0.99 -21.42
N TYR A 167 -16.33 0.26 -21.90
CA TYR A 167 -17.02 0.61 -23.12
C TYR A 167 -16.47 -0.16 -24.35
N HIS A 168 -15.14 -0.24 -24.47
CA HIS A 168 -14.48 -0.99 -25.53
C HIS A 168 -14.90 -2.45 -25.55
N VAL A 169 -14.85 -3.12 -24.39
CA VAL A 169 -15.23 -4.53 -24.26
C VAL A 169 -16.71 -4.73 -24.57
N LEU A 170 -17.60 -3.85 -24.10
CA LEU A 170 -19.03 -3.91 -24.39
C LEU A 170 -19.37 -3.65 -25.87
N ALA A 171 -18.57 -2.82 -26.55
CA ALA A 171 -18.80 -2.45 -27.96
C ALA A 171 -18.26 -3.46 -28.98
N VAL A 172 -17.10 -4.11 -28.66
CA VAL A 172 -16.39 -4.97 -29.64
C VAL A 172 -16.08 -6.36 -29.12
N GLY A 173 -16.31 -6.64 -27.83
CA GLY A 173 -15.97 -7.92 -27.24
C GLY A 173 -16.88 -9.04 -27.75
N PHE A 174 -16.31 -10.09 -28.30
CA PHE A 174 -17.06 -11.25 -28.77
C PHE A 174 -17.77 -11.96 -27.60
N TYR A 175 -17.02 -12.32 -26.56
CA TYR A 175 -17.56 -13.07 -25.42
C TYR A 175 -18.50 -12.25 -24.52
N ILE A 176 -18.47 -10.94 -24.59
CA ILE A 176 -19.36 -10.08 -23.80
C ILE A 176 -20.83 -10.16 -24.26
N GLN A 177 -21.09 -10.77 -25.43
CA GLN A 177 -22.46 -11.05 -25.88
C GLN A 177 -23.17 -12.05 -24.95
N GLN A 178 -22.42 -12.87 -24.22
CA GLN A 178 -22.99 -13.73 -23.18
C GLN A 178 -23.50 -12.88 -22.01
N HIS A 179 -24.76 -13.01 -21.66
CA HIS A 179 -25.40 -12.26 -20.57
C HIS A 179 -24.67 -12.39 -19.21
N THR A 180 -24.11 -13.57 -18.95
CA THR A 180 -23.36 -13.83 -17.71
C THR A 180 -22.15 -12.90 -17.60
N LEU A 181 -21.34 -12.78 -18.67
CA LEU A 181 -20.18 -11.91 -18.67
C LEU A 181 -20.56 -10.44 -18.70
N GLN A 182 -21.61 -10.08 -19.43
CA GLN A 182 -22.13 -8.72 -19.44
C GLN A 182 -22.55 -8.28 -18.04
N ILE A 183 -23.33 -9.07 -17.33
CA ILE A 183 -23.75 -8.83 -15.95
C ILE A 183 -22.52 -8.75 -15.03
N TYR A 184 -21.56 -9.67 -15.19
CA TYR A 184 -20.34 -9.68 -14.39
C TYR A 184 -19.56 -8.37 -14.49
N TYR A 185 -19.21 -7.93 -15.71
CA TYR A 185 -18.41 -6.72 -15.90
C TYR A 185 -19.17 -5.43 -15.55
N LEU A 186 -20.47 -5.35 -15.84
CA LEU A 186 -21.30 -4.24 -15.41
C LEU A 186 -21.40 -4.16 -13.89
N SER A 187 -21.59 -5.30 -13.23
CA SER A 187 -21.63 -5.37 -11.76
C SER A 187 -20.29 -4.93 -11.15
N LEU A 188 -19.18 -5.42 -11.69
CA LEU A 188 -17.85 -5.04 -11.22
C LEU A 188 -17.55 -3.55 -11.46
N GLY A 189 -17.98 -3.00 -12.60
CA GLY A 189 -17.88 -1.58 -12.90
C GLY A 189 -18.73 -0.73 -11.94
N ILE A 190 -19.95 -1.15 -11.62
CA ILE A 190 -20.80 -0.51 -10.61
C ILE A 190 -20.15 -0.56 -9.23
N LEU A 191 -19.61 -1.70 -8.82
CA LEU A 191 -18.92 -1.83 -7.54
C LEU A 191 -17.68 -0.92 -7.47
N ALA A 192 -16.90 -0.82 -8.54
CA ALA A 192 -15.77 0.10 -8.63
C ALA A 192 -16.24 1.56 -8.50
N ALA A 193 -17.31 1.96 -9.20
CA ALA A 193 -17.91 3.29 -9.09
C ALA A 193 -18.44 3.57 -7.68
N LEU A 194 -19.08 2.60 -7.02
CA LEU A 194 -19.53 2.71 -5.63
C LEU A 194 -18.34 2.86 -4.65
N SER A 195 -17.23 2.17 -4.88
CA SER A 195 -16.00 2.32 -4.09
C SER A 195 -15.45 3.76 -4.19
N LEU A 196 -15.46 4.34 -5.39
CA LEU A 196 -15.09 5.73 -5.60
C LEU A 196 -16.06 6.70 -4.94
N ALA A 197 -17.37 6.50 -5.15
CA ALA A 197 -18.41 7.35 -4.54
C ALA A 197 -18.31 7.30 -3.01
N TRP A 198 -18.08 6.13 -2.43
CA TRP A 198 -17.80 5.99 -1.01
C TRP A 198 -16.61 6.84 -0.57
N THR A 199 -15.47 6.69 -1.25
CA THR A 199 -14.22 7.34 -0.86
C THR A 199 -14.24 8.85 -1.04
N TYR A 200 -14.82 9.35 -2.15
CA TYR A 200 -14.72 10.77 -2.55
C TYR A 200 -15.97 11.59 -2.31
N ILE A 201 -17.13 10.97 -2.07
CA ILE A 201 -18.41 11.67 -1.84
C ILE A 201 -18.93 11.36 -0.43
N LEU A 202 -19.27 10.10 -0.14
CA LEU A 202 -19.98 9.76 1.10
C LEU A 202 -19.09 9.92 2.35
N LYS A 203 -17.84 9.49 2.27
CA LYS A 203 -16.90 9.57 3.37
C LYS A 203 -16.59 11.02 3.80
N PRO A 204 -16.29 11.98 2.89
CA PRO A 204 -16.13 13.39 3.26
C PRO A 204 -17.38 13.99 3.89
N LEU A 205 -18.56 13.60 3.44
CA LEU A 205 -19.83 14.07 4.03
C LEU A 205 -20.02 13.59 5.48
N THR A 206 -19.65 12.35 5.76
CA THR A 206 -19.69 11.83 7.14
C THR A 206 -18.60 12.44 8.02
N GLN A 207 -17.39 12.62 7.49
CA GLN A 207 -16.26 13.22 8.21
C GLN A 207 -16.49 14.70 8.55
N SER A 208 -17.26 15.44 7.76
CA SER A 208 -17.59 16.84 8.10
C SER A 208 -18.31 16.99 9.44
N ARG A 209 -18.99 15.93 9.88
CA ARG A 209 -19.69 15.86 11.18
C ARG A 209 -18.77 15.47 12.34
N GLU A 210 -17.62 14.88 12.05
CA GLU A 210 -16.65 14.41 13.03
C GLU A 210 -15.39 15.30 13.04
N ALA A 211 -15.58 16.57 13.42
CA ALA A 211 -14.47 17.50 13.49
C ALA A 211 -13.62 17.28 14.75
N TYR A 212 -12.34 17.53 14.60
CA TYR A 212 -11.34 17.62 15.68
C TYR A 212 -10.82 19.06 15.73
N ALA A 213 -10.35 19.50 16.90
CA ALA A 213 -9.67 20.77 17.05
C ALA A 213 -8.22 20.54 17.44
N ILE A 214 -7.33 21.40 17.00
CA ILE A 214 -5.94 21.44 17.45
C ILE A 214 -5.94 21.95 18.88
N THR A 215 -5.39 21.16 19.83
CA THR A 215 -5.24 21.56 21.24
C THR A 215 -3.81 21.94 21.60
N LYS A 216 -2.81 21.36 20.91
CA LYS A 216 -1.41 21.65 21.18
C LYS A 216 -0.55 21.46 19.92
N ILE A 217 0.42 22.35 19.74
CA ILE A 217 1.52 22.19 18.79
C ILE A 217 2.82 22.42 19.58
N GLU A 218 3.67 21.41 19.63
CA GLU A 218 4.91 21.44 20.38
C GLU A 218 6.08 21.07 19.49
N ASN A 219 6.99 22.01 19.27
CA ASN A 219 8.21 21.76 18.53
C ASN A 219 9.13 20.86 19.38
N ILE A 220 9.48 19.71 18.83
CA ILE A 220 10.33 18.70 19.50
C ILE A 220 11.78 18.87 19.06
N THR A 221 12.00 19.09 17.74
CA THR A 221 13.29 19.43 17.14
C THR A 221 13.10 20.56 16.16
N SER A 222 14.16 21.00 15.48
CA SER A 222 14.10 22.06 14.45
C SER A 222 13.17 21.70 13.28
N GLN A 223 12.95 20.39 13.00
CA GLN A 223 12.18 19.92 11.87
C GLN A 223 10.99 19.03 12.25
N GLN A 224 10.76 18.78 13.55
CA GLN A 224 9.74 17.85 14.00
C GLN A 224 8.91 18.48 15.11
N PHE A 225 7.60 18.28 15.04
CA PHE A 225 6.66 18.77 16.04
C PHE A 225 5.61 17.71 16.38
N LEU A 226 5.09 17.79 17.60
CA LEU A 226 3.97 16.98 18.07
C LEU A 226 2.68 17.80 17.93
N LEU A 227 1.77 17.31 17.12
CA LEU A 227 0.45 17.89 16.92
C LEU A 227 -0.57 17.10 17.75
N THR A 228 -1.18 17.72 18.75
CA THR A 228 -2.27 17.12 19.54
C THR A 228 -3.61 17.66 19.08
N ILE A 229 -4.53 16.75 18.79
CA ILE A 229 -5.87 17.04 18.33
C ILE A 229 -6.91 16.38 19.24
N LYS A 230 -8.00 17.07 19.49
CA LYS A 230 -9.10 16.65 20.35
C LYS A 230 -10.38 16.46 19.57
N LYS A 231 -11.08 15.36 19.79
CA LYS A 231 -12.40 15.16 19.19
C LYS A 231 -13.44 16.07 19.84
N LEU A 232 -14.17 16.81 19.00
CA LEU A 232 -15.14 17.81 19.49
C LEU A 232 -16.44 17.18 19.99
N SER A 233 -16.84 16.03 19.45
CA SER A 233 -18.05 15.32 19.85
C SER A 233 -17.90 13.80 19.79
N GLY A 234 -18.58 13.08 20.65
CA GLY A 234 -18.52 11.62 20.71
C GLY A 234 -17.22 11.08 21.34
N SER A 235 -16.95 9.79 21.18
CA SER A 235 -15.73 9.10 21.63
C SER A 235 -14.71 8.98 20.49
N LEU A 236 -13.44 8.79 20.82
CA LEU A 236 -12.42 8.41 19.84
C LEU A 236 -12.76 7.04 19.21
N PRO A 237 -12.39 6.82 17.94
CA PRO A 237 -12.44 5.48 17.36
C PRO A 237 -11.52 4.53 18.15
N GLN A 238 -11.77 3.23 18.04
CA GLN A 238 -10.83 2.25 18.56
C GLN A 238 -9.53 2.32 17.74
N ILE A 239 -8.45 2.68 18.41
CA ILE A 239 -7.12 2.82 17.81
C ILE A 239 -6.21 1.77 18.45
N GLN A 240 -5.53 0.99 17.59
CA GLN A 240 -4.50 0.06 18.03
C GLN A 240 -3.11 0.69 17.85
N PRO A 241 -2.12 0.31 18.67
CA PRO A 241 -0.74 0.76 18.49
C PRO A 241 -0.24 0.49 17.06
N GLY A 242 0.58 1.41 16.54
CA GLY A 242 1.15 1.32 15.20
C GLY A 242 0.21 1.72 14.06
N GLN A 243 -1.04 2.09 14.34
CA GLN A 243 -1.96 2.56 13.32
C GLN A 243 -1.70 4.01 12.90
N TYR A 244 -2.18 4.36 11.69
CA TYR A 244 -2.10 5.69 11.13
C TYR A 244 -3.49 6.22 10.75
N LEU A 245 -3.57 7.51 10.46
CA LEU A 245 -4.76 8.20 10.00
C LEU A 245 -4.45 9.05 8.75
N TRP A 246 -5.49 9.36 8.00
CA TRP A 246 -5.45 10.41 6.98
C TRP A 246 -5.94 11.71 7.59
N LEU A 247 -5.12 12.76 7.49
CA LEU A 247 -5.39 14.07 8.07
C LEU A 247 -5.70 15.07 6.97
N LYS A 248 -6.74 15.88 7.20
CA LYS A 248 -7.19 16.99 6.36
C LYS A 248 -7.20 18.26 7.20
N TYR A 249 -6.64 19.31 6.69
CA TYR A 249 -6.56 20.59 7.37
C TYR A 249 -7.44 21.63 6.67
N GLY A 250 -8.24 22.34 7.44
CA GLY A 250 -9.14 23.40 6.98
C GLY A 250 -10.39 22.95 6.21
N SER A 251 -10.48 21.69 5.73
CA SER A 251 -11.62 21.20 4.94
C SER A 251 -11.84 19.69 5.13
N SER A 252 -13.10 19.27 5.10
CA SER A 252 -13.48 17.85 5.05
C SER A 252 -13.38 17.23 3.64
N LYS A 253 -13.15 18.04 2.61
CA LYS A 253 -12.99 17.57 1.23
C LYS A 253 -11.89 16.51 1.12
N PRO A 254 -11.93 15.60 0.13
CA PRO A 254 -10.96 14.51 0.03
C PRO A 254 -9.52 14.98 -0.19
N TYR A 255 -9.32 16.20 -0.68
CA TYR A 255 -8.02 16.82 -0.93
C TYR A 255 -7.92 18.21 -0.29
N PRO A 256 -6.73 18.60 0.17
CA PRO A 256 -5.53 17.78 0.41
C PRO A 256 -5.68 16.90 1.68
N GLU A 257 -5.13 15.69 1.64
CA GLU A 257 -5.03 14.81 2.81
C GLU A 257 -3.71 14.03 2.77
N ASN A 258 -3.12 13.84 3.96
CA ASN A 258 -1.84 13.14 4.08
C ASN A 258 -1.92 12.09 5.22
N PRO A 259 -1.21 10.94 5.09
CA PRO A 259 -1.17 9.92 6.13
C PRO A 259 -0.17 10.31 7.23
N PHE A 260 -0.56 10.08 8.49
CA PHE A 260 0.31 10.25 9.66
C PHE A 260 0.09 9.11 10.64
N SER A 261 1.20 8.55 11.14
CA SER A 261 1.14 7.56 12.21
C SER A 261 0.63 8.20 13.49
N ILE A 262 -0.24 7.50 14.20
CA ILE A 262 -0.77 7.93 15.49
C ILE A 262 0.30 7.62 16.54
N ALA A 263 0.88 8.67 17.11
CA ALA A 263 1.96 8.54 18.07
C ALA A 263 1.44 8.25 19.49
N LEU A 264 0.43 9.00 19.95
CA LEU A 264 -0.15 8.84 21.29
C LEU A 264 -1.66 8.95 21.24
N VAL A 265 -2.33 8.26 22.16
CA VAL A 265 -3.79 8.30 22.31
C VAL A 265 -4.14 8.47 23.78
N ASN A 266 -4.97 9.45 24.09
CA ASN A 266 -5.57 9.63 25.40
C ASN A 266 -7.10 9.55 25.27
N HIS A 267 -7.66 8.40 25.64
CA HIS A 267 -9.09 8.15 25.54
C HIS A 267 -9.93 9.00 26.50
N GLU A 268 -9.41 9.29 27.69
CA GLU A 268 -10.11 10.08 28.70
C GLU A 268 -10.28 11.54 28.27
N GLN A 269 -9.22 12.13 27.71
CA GLN A 269 -9.23 13.50 27.21
C GLN A 269 -9.79 13.61 25.78
N LYS A 270 -10.04 12.47 25.11
CA LYS A 270 -10.45 12.35 23.71
C LYS A 270 -9.42 12.98 22.77
N GLU A 271 -8.15 12.80 23.08
CA GLU A 271 -7.03 13.38 22.33
C GLU A 271 -6.17 12.33 21.67
N MET A 272 -5.58 12.70 20.56
CA MET A 272 -4.49 11.96 19.92
C MET A 272 -3.41 12.91 19.48
N SER A 273 -2.16 12.40 19.51
CA SER A 273 -1.00 13.16 19.08
C SER A 273 -0.32 12.49 17.91
N LEU A 274 0.12 13.30 16.96
CA LEU A 274 0.83 12.91 15.75
C LEU A 274 2.23 13.54 15.80
N LEU A 275 3.27 12.73 15.64
CA LEU A 275 4.63 13.22 15.47
C LEU A 275 4.85 13.48 13.96
N ILE A 276 5.10 14.74 13.61
CA ILE A 276 5.14 15.21 12.23
C ILE A 276 6.51 15.81 11.92
N LYS A 277 7.12 15.42 10.79
CA LYS A 277 8.30 16.07 10.22
C LYS A 277 7.87 17.07 9.15
N VAL A 278 8.44 18.26 9.19
CA VAL A 278 8.22 19.30 8.17
C VAL A 278 9.01 18.93 6.93
N VAL A 279 8.31 18.53 5.85
CA VAL A 279 8.91 18.09 4.59
C VAL A 279 8.32 18.80 3.36
N GLY A 280 7.26 19.59 3.53
CA GLY A 280 6.59 20.30 2.43
C GLY A 280 5.51 21.24 2.93
N ASP A 281 4.82 21.90 1.99
CA ASP A 281 3.86 22.98 2.25
C ASP A 281 2.77 22.58 3.27
N PHE A 282 2.21 21.38 3.12
CA PHE A 282 1.14 20.90 4.01
C PHE A 282 1.62 20.79 5.47
N THR A 283 2.78 20.20 5.70
CA THR A 283 3.34 20.03 7.04
C THR A 283 3.83 21.35 7.64
N ALA A 284 4.33 22.27 6.80
CA ALA A 284 4.69 23.61 7.23
C ALA A 284 3.45 24.43 7.64
N GLN A 285 2.33 24.33 6.89
CA GLN A 285 1.07 24.95 7.28
C GLN A 285 0.51 24.38 8.59
N LEU A 286 0.61 23.06 8.80
CA LEU A 286 0.19 22.44 10.06
C LEU A 286 1.02 22.91 11.27
N GLN A 287 2.33 23.12 11.08
CA GLN A 287 3.20 23.62 12.15
C GLN A 287 2.82 25.04 12.58
N GLN A 288 2.33 25.87 11.64
CA GLN A 288 1.91 27.25 11.83
C GLN A 288 0.42 27.39 12.17
N ALA A 289 -0.32 26.28 12.25
CA ALA A 289 -1.75 26.29 12.54
C ALA A 289 -2.01 26.85 13.93
N ARG A 290 -3.24 27.38 14.14
CA ARG A 290 -3.64 27.96 15.41
C ARG A 290 -4.35 26.94 16.29
N ILE A 291 -4.17 27.03 17.57
CA ILE A 291 -4.95 26.27 18.55
C ILE A 291 -6.42 26.60 18.37
N GLY A 292 -7.28 25.57 18.36
CA GLY A 292 -8.71 25.67 18.11
C GLY A 292 -9.13 25.51 16.63
N GLU A 293 -8.18 25.53 15.69
CA GLU A 293 -8.50 25.28 14.27
C GLU A 293 -8.98 23.86 14.04
N ARG A 294 -9.92 23.71 13.08
CA ARG A 294 -10.54 22.44 12.77
C ARG A 294 -9.67 21.56 11.90
N ILE A 295 -9.62 20.29 12.27
CA ILE A 295 -9.00 19.21 11.51
C ILE A 295 -10.03 18.11 11.31
N TYR A 296 -9.96 17.47 10.17
CA TYR A 296 -10.76 16.30 9.85
C TYR A 296 -9.85 15.10 9.64
N ILE A 297 -10.23 13.97 10.19
CA ILE A 297 -9.45 12.75 10.09
C ILE A 297 -10.27 11.61 9.52
N ASP A 298 -9.57 10.68 8.92
CA ASP A 298 -10.05 9.37 8.55
C ASP A 298 -9.16 8.33 9.22
N ALA A 299 -9.66 7.68 10.27
CA ALA A 299 -8.91 6.77 11.14
C ALA A 299 -9.74 5.50 11.47
N ALA A 300 -9.14 4.41 11.90
CA ALA A 300 -7.73 4.12 11.93
C ALA A 300 -7.40 3.08 10.85
N TYR A 301 -6.20 3.16 10.30
CA TYR A 301 -5.70 2.30 9.25
C TYR A 301 -4.42 1.59 9.68
N GLY A 302 -4.08 0.51 8.97
CA GLY A 302 -2.83 -0.23 9.20
C GLY A 302 -2.95 -1.26 10.31
N ASP A 303 -1.92 -2.08 10.37
CA ASP A 303 -1.79 -3.20 11.31
C ASP A 303 -0.34 -3.41 11.77
N PHE A 304 0.53 -2.41 11.52
CA PHE A 304 1.94 -2.45 11.88
C PHE A 304 2.11 -2.63 13.40
N ALA A 305 3.00 -3.55 13.76
CA ALA A 305 3.37 -3.84 15.15
C ALA A 305 2.21 -4.20 16.10
N GLN A 306 0.98 -4.50 15.61
CA GLN A 306 -0.16 -4.86 16.46
C GLN A 306 0.08 -6.12 17.30
N HIS A 307 0.92 -7.05 16.79
CA HIS A 307 1.23 -8.29 17.48
C HIS A 307 2.48 -8.22 18.36
N ALA A 308 3.19 -7.08 18.35
CA ALA A 308 4.43 -6.92 19.10
C ALA A 308 4.24 -7.27 20.58
N LEU A 309 3.25 -6.67 21.22
CA LEU A 309 3.02 -6.82 22.65
C LEU A 309 2.30 -8.11 23.07
N ASN A 310 1.91 -8.95 22.12
CA ASN A 310 1.29 -10.25 22.36
C ASN A 310 2.31 -11.40 22.30
N SER A 311 3.58 -11.11 22.01
CA SER A 311 4.64 -12.10 21.86
C SER A 311 5.41 -12.32 23.16
N GLU A 312 5.83 -13.56 23.40
CA GLU A 312 6.78 -13.88 24.46
C GLU A 312 8.24 -13.66 24.04
N LYS A 313 8.50 -13.42 22.74
CA LYS A 313 9.83 -13.16 22.22
C LYS A 313 10.27 -11.73 22.52
N PRO A 314 11.59 -11.49 22.68
CA PRO A 314 12.14 -10.15 22.72
C PRO A 314 11.76 -9.36 21.45
N ILE A 315 11.53 -8.07 21.62
CA ILE A 315 11.13 -7.16 20.54
C ILE A 315 12.30 -6.25 20.19
N VAL A 316 12.65 -6.16 18.91
CA VAL A 316 13.60 -5.19 18.39
C VAL A 316 12.85 -4.21 17.47
N MET A 317 12.85 -2.95 17.84
CA MET A 317 12.27 -1.86 17.07
C MET A 317 13.39 -1.07 16.40
N ILE A 318 13.30 -0.85 15.08
CA ILE A 318 14.31 -0.12 14.32
C ILE A 318 13.63 1.05 13.62
N ALA A 319 13.97 2.27 14.02
CA ALA A 319 13.39 3.48 13.48
C ALA A 319 14.43 4.39 12.82
N GLY A 320 14.09 4.95 11.65
CA GLY A 320 14.86 6.02 11.01
C GLY A 320 14.09 7.34 10.98
N GLY A 321 14.63 8.37 11.61
CA GLY A 321 14.03 9.70 11.63
C GLY A 321 12.59 9.70 12.14
N ILE A 322 11.66 10.18 11.29
CA ILE A 322 10.22 10.24 11.65
C ILE A 322 9.56 8.86 11.74
N GLY A 323 10.22 7.78 11.29
CA GLY A 323 9.76 6.41 11.50
C GLY A 323 9.63 6.01 12.97
N LEU A 324 10.08 6.85 13.89
CA LEU A 324 9.80 6.78 15.31
C LEU A 324 8.29 6.83 15.64
N ALA A 325 7.50 7.57 14.86
CA ALA A 325 6.11 7.91 15.21
C ALA A 325 5.21 6.70 15.55
N PRO A 326 5.13 5.61 14.76
CA PRO A 326 4.28 4.47 15.11
C PRO A 326 4.78 3.73 16.37
N PHE A 327 6.08 3.76 16.65
CA PHE A 327 6.64 3.08 17.83
C PHE A 327 6.29 3.79 19.14
N LEU A 328 6.05 5.10 19.12
CA LEU A 328 5.61 5.82 20.30
C LEU A 328 4.30 5.26 20.87
N SER A 329 3.35 4.91 20.01
CA SER A 329 2.08 4.30 20.44
C SER A 329 2.28 2.88 20.99
N VAL A 330 3.21 2.10 20.42
CA VAL A 330 3.55 0.76 20.91
C VAL A 330 4.24 0.84 22.26
N LEU A 331 5.21 1.74 22.43
CA LEU A 331 5.92 1.95 23.70
C LEU A 331 5.00 2.51 24.80
N SER A 332 4.09 3.43 24.43
CA SER A 332 3.08 3.94 25.35
C SER A 332 2.16 2.82 25.84
N LYS A 333 1.73 1.92 24.95
CA LYS A 333 0.92 0.76 25.33
C LYS A 333 1.72 -0.26 26.14
N ALA A 334 2.99 -0.50 25.80
CA ALA A 334 3.87 -1.36 26.59
C ALA A 334 4.01 -0.87 28.04
N LYS A 335 4.14 0.45 28.24
CA LYS A 335 4.15 1.07 29.56
C LYS A 335 2.82 0.84 30.29
N GLU A 336 1.70 1.12 29.63
CA GLU A 336 0.34 0.99 30.21
C GLU A 336 0.09 -0.43 30.75
N ILE A 337 0.51 -1.47 29.99
CA ILE A 337 0.31 -2.89 30.39
C ILE A 337 1.46 -3.45 31.23
N ALA A 338 2.44 -2.62 31.64
CA ALA A 338 3.67 -3.04 32.32
C ALA A 338 4.36 -4.24 31.63
N PHE A 339 4.59 -4.11 30.32
CA PHE A 339 5.14 -5.17 29.48
C PHE A 339 6.50 -5.66 30.01
N LYS A 340 6.65 -6.98 30.17
CA LYS A 340 7.78 -7.58 30.88
C LYS A 340 8.93 -8.05 29.98
N ASN A 341 8.64 -8.38 28.69
CA ASN A 341 9.66 -8.88 27.80
C ASN A 341 10.58 -7.76 27.33
N LYS A 342 11.81 -8.13 26.99
CA LYS A 342 12.81 -7.16 26.51
C LYS A 342 12.33 -6.44 25.26
N ILE A 343 12.45 -5.12 25.26
CA ILE A 343 12.30 -4.25 24.11
C ILE A 343 13.65 -3.57 23.87
N HIS A 344 14.22 -3.76 22.71
CA HIS A 344 15.43 -3.08 22.28
C HIS A 344 15.08 -2.14 21.13
N PHE A 345 15.37 -0.86 21.29
CA PHE A 345 15.01 0.16 20.33
C PHE A 345 16.25 0.79 19.71
N ILE A 346 16.45 0.57 18.40
CA ILE A 346 17.51 1.16 17.59
C ILE A 346 16.94 2.35 16.85
N TYR A 347 17.46 3.56 17.15
CA TYR A 347 16.94 4.79 16.60
C TYR A 347 18.04 5.57 15.85
N GLY A 348 17.88 5.67 14.53
CA GLY A 348 18.82 6.34 13.65
C GLY A 348 18.35 7.72 13.16
N ASN A 349 19.25 8.67 13.14
CA ASN A 349 19.06 9.99 12.53
C ASN A 349 20.33 10.44 11.81
N ARG A 350 20.18 11.48 10.96
CA ARG A 350 21.32 12.05 10.27
C ARG A 350 22.20 12.86 11.22
N LEU A 351 21.60 13.73 12.01
CA LEU A 351 22.26 14.65 12.94
C LEU A 351 21.81 14.40 14.37
N GLU A 352 22.64 14.74 15.33
CA GLU A 352 22.37 14.58 16.78
C GLU A 352 21.17 15.40 17.25
N ASP A 353 21.03 16.64 16.76
CA ASP A 353 19.92 17.55 17.10
C ASP A 353 18.55 17.06 16.61
N GLN A 354 18.54 16.05 15.73
CA GLN A 354 17.32 15.39 15.24
C GLN A 354 16.91 14.19 16.10
N ILE A 355 17.74 13.77 17.04
CA ILE A 355 17.40 12.69 17.95
C ILE A 355 16.38 13.18 18.98
N ILE A 356 15.24 12.49 19.04
CA ILE A 356 14.20 12.73 20.02
C ILE A 356 14.49 11.93 21.28
N ASP A 357 14.50 12.58 22.42
CA ASP A 357 14.54 11.90 23.72
C ASP A 357 13.18 11.22 23.99
N ILE A 358 13.09 9.96 23.57
CA ILE A 358 11.88 9.15 23.66
C ILE A 358 11.48 8.94 25.12
N ALA A 359 12.48 8.72 25.99
CA ALA A 359 12.22 8.46 27.41
C ALA A 359 11.56 9.64 28.10
N LYS A 360 11.98 10.86 27.73
CA LYS A 360 11.38 12.12 28.21
C LYS A 360 10.01 12.37 27.56
N LEU A 361 9.90 12.17 26.26
CA LEU A 361 8.69 12.49 25.47
C LEU A 361 7.46 11.73 25.98
N ILE A 362 7.60 10.45 26.31
CA ILE A 362 6.49 9.59 26.77
C ILE A 362 6.69 9.06 28.20
N GLN A 363 7.63 9.63 28.94
CA GLN A 363 7.88 9.33 30.36
C GLN A 363 8.07 7.83 30.63
N LEU A 364 9.04 7.20 29.94
CA LEU A 364 9.29 5.75 30.01
C LEU A 364 10.14 5.30 31.20
N ALA A 365 10.40 6.14 32.19
CA ALA A 365 11.27 5.80 33.32
C ALA A 365 10.89 4.47 34.01
N ASP A 366 9.61 4.11 34.01
CA ASP A 366 9.08 2.90 34.63
C ASP A 366 9.16 1.64 33.76
N LEU A 367 9.48 1.76 32.45
CA LEU A 367 9.57 0.62 31.54
C LEU A 367 10.98 0.02 31.58
N LYS A 368 11.30 -0.73 32.64
CA LYS A 368 12.62 -1.34 32.88
C LYS A 368 13.06 -2.35 31.81
N SER A 369 12.13 -2.85 31.01
CA SER A 369 12.39 -3.79 29.91
C SER A 369 12.90 -3.12 28.63
N LEU A 370 12.93 -1.78 28.56
CA LEU A 370 13.35 -1.03 27.39
C LEU A 370 14.82 -0.65 27.45
N THR A 371 15.54 -0.93 26.35
CA THR A 371 16.87 -0.37 26.09
C THR A 371 16.84 0.41 24.76
N ILE A 372 17.49 1.56 24.73
CA ILE A 372 17.55 2.42 23.53
C ILE A 372 19.01 2.59 23.11
N GLU A 373 19.28 2.32 21.83
CA GLU A 373 20.58 2.59 21.19
C GLU A 373 20.34 3.62 20.06
N THR A 374 21.13 4.68 20.03
CA THR A 374 21.04 5.70 18.99
C THR A 374 22.19 5.58 18.00
N ILE A 375 21.88 5.81 16.71
CA ILE A 375 22.84 5.79 15.61
C ILE A 375 22.78 7.12 14.88
N VAL A 376 23.91 7.81 14.71
CA VAL A 376 24.00 9.09 14.00
C VAL A 376 24.88 8.93 12.78
N SER A 377 24.37 9.26 11.59
CA SER A 377 25.14 9.07 10.36
C SER A 377 26.17 10.18 10.10
N GLU A 378 25.91 11.39 10.58
CA GLU A 378 26.83 12.54 10.49
C GLU A 378 27.07 13.12 11.92
N PRO A 379 27.81 12.39 12.79
CA PRO A 379 27.97 12.80 14.18
C PRO A 379 28.98 13.97 14.32
N THR A 380 28.79 14.72 15.40
CA THR A 380 29.86 15.64 15.83
C THR A 380 31.02 14.88 16.49
N ALA A 381 32.16 15.53 16.67
CA ALA A 381 33.31 14.91 17.35
C ALA A 381 33.06 14.54 18.82
N ALA A 382 32.02 15.11 19.43
CA ALA A 382 31.63 14.85 20.82
C ALA A 382 30.68 13.67 20.99
N TYR A 383 30.13 13.12 19.89
CA TYR A 383 29.18 12.01 19.97
C TYR A 383 29.86 10.69 20.33
N THR A 384 29.32 10.00 21.31
CA THR A 384 29.88 8.74 21.86
C THR A 384 29.05 7.48 21.53
N GLY A 385 27.93 7.65 20.82
CA GLY A 385 27.07 6.55 20.39
C GLY A 385 27.56 5.83 19.13
N LEU A 386 26.71 4.98 18.55
CA LEU A 386 27.02 4.32 17.27
C LEU A 386 26.95 5.32 16.12
N CYS A 387 27.95 5.27 15.25
CA CYS A 387 28.10 6.18 14.10
C CYS A 387 27.84 5.46 12.79
N GLY A 388 27.33 6.20 11.79
CA GLY A 388 27.08 5.71 10.45
C GLY A 388 25.62 5.38 10.19
N MET A 389 25.36 4.50 9.22
CA MET A 389 24.03 4.09 8.83
C MET A 389 23.51 2.94 9.72
N ILE A 390 22.19 2.69 9.69
CA ILE A 390 21.60 1.47 10.24
C ILE A 390 21.93 0.33 9.25
N ASP A 391 23.09 -0.27 9.41
CA ASP A 391 23.62 -1.35 8.60
C ASP A 391 23.86 -2.62 9.42
N LEU A 392 24.36 -3.68 8.78
CA LEU A 392 24.63 -4.95 9.42
C LEU A 392 25.52 -4.81 10.65
N ASN A 393 26.61 -4.03 10.55
CA ASN A 393 27.60 -3.89 11.62
C ASN A 393 27.00 -3.19 12.84
N ASN A 394 26.29 -2.07 12.63
CA ASN A 394 25.66 -1.32 13.70
C ASN A 394 24.49 -2.10 14.34
N ILE A 395 23.69 -2.83 13.55
CA ILE A 395 22.63 -3.70 14.06
C ILE A 395 23.23 -4.82 14.92
N GLN A 396 24.25 -5.50 14.42
CA GLN A 396 24.90 -6.58 15.15
C GLN A 396 25.54 -6.11 16.45
N THR A 397 26.25 -4.98 16.42
CA THR A 397 26.85 -4.35 17.60
C THR A 397 25.79 -3.99 18.64
N SER A 398 24.68 -3.38 18.20
CA SER A 398 23.56 -2.99 19.07
C SER A 398 22.90 -4.21 19.72
N LEU A 399 22.65 -5.29 18.94
CA LEU A 399 22.07 -6.53 19.47
C LEU A 399 23.01 -7.24 20.46
N GLN A 400 24.32 -7.22 20.20
CA GLN A 400 25.33 -7.77 21.12
C GLN A 400 25.36 -7.01 22.45
N LYS A 401 25.36 -5.68 22.42
CA LYS A 401 25.25 -4.84 23.62
C LYS A 401 23.99 -5.16 24.44
N ALA A 402 22.86 -5.40 23.75
CA ALA A 402 21.60 -5.75 24.38
C ALA A 402 21.51 -7.22 24.80
N GLN A 403 22.53 -8.04 24.51
CA GLN A 403 22.55 -9.49 24.75
C GLN A 403 21.32 -10.20 24.14
N LEU A 404 21.03 -9.92 22.86
CA LEU A 404 19.91 -10.47 22.11
C LEU A 404 20.41 -11.37 20.98
N ASN A 405 19.80 -12.56 20.88
CA ASN A 405 19.99 -13.45 19.72
C ASN A 405 19.03 -13.04 18.61
N PRO A 406 19.52 -12.59 17.43
CA PRO A 406 18.62 -12.12 16.36
C PRO A 406 17.58 -13.17 15.92
N LYS A 407 17.91 -14.47 15.94
CA LYS A 407 16.98 -15.54 15.55
C LYS A 407 15.79 -15.74 16.49
N GLU A 408 15.88 -15.22 17.71
CA GLU A 408 14.84 -15.36 18.73
C GLU A 408 13.98 -14.11 18.90
N CYS A 409 14.33 -13.00 18.21
CA CYS A 409 13.65 -11.73 18.32
C CYS A 409 12.57 -11.53 17.26
N LEU A 410 11.61 -10.66 17.55
CA LEU A 410 10.72 -10.06 16.56
C LEU A 410 11.24 -8.68 16.19
N PHE A 411 11.31 -8.40 14.90
CA PHE A 411 11.80 -7.13 14.36
C PHE A 411 10.67 -6.31 13.77
N PHE A 412 10.61 -5.04 14.16
CA PHE A 412 9.68 -4.05 13.63
C PHE A 412 10.49 -2.88 13.08
N ILE A 413 10.28 -2.54 11.80
CA ILE A 413 11.12 -1.58 11.09
C ILE A 413 10.24 -0.49 10.49
N CYS A 414 10.57 0.78 10.76
CA CYS A 414 9.88 1.92 10.14
C CYS A 414 10.88 3.07 9.87
N GLY A 415 10.81 3.63 8.65
CA GLY A 415 11.70 4.71 8.24
C GLY A 415 11.74 4.92 6.74
N PRO A 416 12.77 5.60 6.22
CA PRO A 416 12.99 5.75 4.79
C PRO A 416 13.14 4.39 4.09
N SER A 417 12.61 4.25 2.87
CA SER A 417 12.60 2.97 2.13
C SER A 417 14.00 2.37 1.98
N ALA A 418 15.01 3.17 1.67
CA ALA A 418 16.39 2.70 1.54
C ALA A 418 16.96 2.13 2.86
N MET A 419 16.61 2.74 4.02
CA MET A 419 16.98 2.22 5.34
C MET A 419 16.28 0.89 5.61
N ILE A 420 15.00 0.79 5.32
CA ILE A 420 14.23 -0.46 5.52
C ILE A 420 14.83 -1.58 4.67
N ASP A 421 15.13 -1.30 3.38
CA ASP A 421 15.73 -2.28 2.48
C ASP A 421 17.10 -2.75 2.98
N ALA A 422 17.96 -1.84 3.44
CA ALA A 422 19.26 -2.17 4.02
C ALA A 422 19.12 -2.98 5.31
N THR A 423 18.16 -2.62 6.17
CA THR A 423 17.88 -3.33 7.42
C THR A 423 17.35 -4.73 7.16
N GLU A 424 16.42 -4.92 6.22
CA GLU A 424 15.91 -6.25 5.83
C GLU A 424 17.05 -7.14 5.29
N ALA A 425 17.94 -6.59 4.44
CA ALA A 425 19.10 -7.31 3.93
C ALA A 425 20.11 -7.67 5.03
N ALA A 426 20.32 -6.79 6.01
CA ALA A 426 21.17 -7.07 7.17
C ALA A 426 20.58 -8.19 8.05
N LEU A 427 19.27 -8.17 8.31
CA LEU A 427 18.60 -9.22 9.08
C LEU A 427 18.60 -10.57 8.37
N GLU A 428 18.53 -10.59 7.03
CA GLU A 428 18.71 -11.81 6.25
C GLU A 428 20.12 -12.41 6.46
N GLN A 429 21.17 -11.58 6.41
CA GLN A 429 22.54 -12.02 6.69
C GLN A 429 22.71 -12.55 8.12
N LEU A 430 21.94 -12.05 9.08
CA LEU A 430 21.85 -12.57 10.44
C LEU A 430 20.97 -13.83 10.56
N ALA A 431 20.47 -14.34 9.42
CA ALA A 431 19.59 -15.50 9.32
C ALA A 431 18.30 -15.37 10.15
N VAL A 432 17.73 -14.14 10.22
CA VAL A 432 16.43 -13.89 10.84
C VAL A 432 15.33 -14.36 9.89
N PRO A 433 14.39 -15.21 10.32
CA PRO A 433 13.27 -15.64 9.49
C PRO A 433 12.37 -14.47 9.08
N LEU A 434 11.95 -14.43 7.80
CA LEU A 434 11.03 -13.38 7.30
C LEU A 434 9.74 -13.23 8.11
N ALA A 435 9.24 -14.31 8.70
CA ALA A 435 8.05 -14.30 9.55
C ALA A 435 8.24 -13.51 10.86
N GLN A 436 9.48 -13.22 11.24
CA GLN A 436 9.85 -12.45 12.43
C GLN A 436 10.10 -10.97 12.12
N ILE A 437 9.99 -10.56 10.86
CA ILE A 437 10.23 -9.19 10.42
C ILE A 437 8.91 -8.56 9.99
N ASP A 438 8.51 -7.44 10.60
CA ASP A 438 7.41 -6.59 10.18
C ASP A 438 7.95 -5.20 9.85
N ALA A 439 7.74 -4.73 8.62
CA ALA A 439 8.25 -3.45 8.16
C ALA A 439 7.12 -2.63 7.54
N GLU A 440 7.00 -1.37 7.92
CA GLU A 440 6.03 -0.44 7.32
C GLU A 440 6.69 0.40 6.24
N LYS A 441 6.39 0.07 4.99
CA LYS A 441 6.89 0.78 3.80
C LYS A 441 5.75 1.56 3.16
N PHE A 442 5.93 2.86 2.98
CA PHE A 442 4.98 3.71 2.22
C PHE A 442 5.35 3.85 0.74
N GLN A 443 6.59 3.51 0.39
CA GLN A 443 7.08 3.49 -0.99
C GLN A 443 7.83 2.17 -1.22
N TYR A 444 7.57 1.54 -2.37
CA TYR A 444 8.21 0.27 -2.73
C TYR A 444 9.15 0.48 -3.90
N ASN A 445 10.42 0.16 -3.70
CA ASN A 445 11.39 0.02 -4.76
C ASN A 445 11.44 -1.45 -5.19
N LEU A 446 10.83 -1.79 -6.33
CA LEU A 446 10.86 -3.15 -6.87
C LEU A 446 12.25 -3.58 -7.33
N ALA A 447 13.18 -2.65 -7.51
CA ALA A 447 14.58 -2.95 -7.78
C ALA A 447 15.37 -3.31 -6.50
N ALA A 448 14.79 -3.13 -5.32
CA ALA A 448 15.43 -3.57 -4.08
C ALA A 448 15.41 -5.10 -4.00
N HIS A 449 16.59 -5.70 -3.90
CA HIS A 449 16.77 -7.14 -3.79
C HIS A 449 16.59 -7.64 -2.35
N THR A 450 15.50 -7.25 -1.68
CA THR A 450 15.19 -7.78 -0.35
C THR A 450 14.40 -9.09 -0.47
N PRO A 451 14.55 -10.04 0.49
CA PRO A 451 13.82 -11.30 0.47
C PRO A 451 12.31 -11.13 0.37
N ARG A 452 11.79 -10.10 1.00
CA ARG A 452 10.37 -9.77 0.99
C ARG A 452 9.90 -9.28 -0.38
N THR A 453 10.69 -8.43 -1.04
CA THR A 453 10.40 -7.95 -2.40
C THR A 453 10.49 -9.11 -3.38
N GLN A 454 11.49 -9.98 -3.27
CA GLN A 454 11.64 -11.18 -4.09
C GLN A 454 10.47 -12.15 -3.90
N ALA A 455 10.05 -12.43 -2.66
CA ALA A 455 8.90 -13.30 -2.39
C ALA A 455 7.59 -12.73 -2.94
N THR A 456 7.41 -11.41 -2.91
CA THR A 456 6.22 -10.75 -3.48
C THR A 456 6.23 -10.79 -5.00
N LEU A 457 7.40 -10.54 -5.61
CA LEU A 457 7.58 -10.63 -7.06
C LEU A 457 7.38 -12.08 -7.55
N ALA A 458 7.96 -13.07 -6.86
CA ALA A 458 7.77 -14.49 -7.18
C ALA A 458 6.29 -14.89 -7.14
N ARG A 459 5.53 -14.45 -6.14
CA ARG A 459 4.09 -14.68 -6.07
C ARG A 459 3.34 -14.06 -7.26
N CYS A 460 3.68 -12.83 -7.64
CA CYS A 460 3.08 -12.18 -8.79
C CYS A 460 3.40 -12.93 -10.10
N ILE A 461 4.65 -13.36 -10.29
CA ILE A 461 5.07 -14.15 -11.46
C ILE A 461 4.29 -15.48 -11.51
N ILE A 462 4.24 -16.21 -10.40
CA ILE A 462 3.51 -17.49 -10.32
C ILE A 462 2.02 -17.26 -10.62
N GLY A 463 1.39 -16.24 -10.05
CA GLY A 463 0.00 -15.89 -10.34
C GLY A 463 -0.23 -15.54 -11.80
N THR A 464 0.67 -14.76 -12.40
CA THR A 464 0.60 -14.40 -13.84
C THR A 464 0.77 -15.63 -14.74
N LEU A 465 1.72 -16.51 -14.42
CA LEU A 465 1.91 -17.78 -15.14
C LEU A 465 0.68 -18.68 -15.03
N LEU A 466 0.06 -18.76 -13.86
CA LEU A 466 -1.19 -19.51 -13.67
C LEU A 466 -2.32 -18.93 -14.53
N ILE A 467 -2.46 -17.62 -14.56
CA ILE A 467 -3.46 -16.93 -15.40
C ILE A 467 -3.22 -17.27 -16.88
N ILE A 468 -1.98 -17.17 -17.35
CA ILE A 468 -1.62 -17.52 -18.73
C ILE A 468 -1.90 -19.00 -19.01
N ALA A 469 -1.50 -19.90 -18.11
CA ALA A 469 -1.71 -21.33 -18.25
C ALA A 469 -3.20 -21.70 -18.35
N VAL A 470 -4.06 -21.09 -17.53
CA VAL A 470 -5.51 -21.28 -17.59
C VAL A 470 -6.07 -20.73 -18.91
N SER A 471 -5.59 -19.56 -19.37
CA SER A 471 -6.01 -18.97 -20.64
C SER A 471 -5.63 -19.85 -21.83
N VAL A 472 -4.40 -20.37 -21.86
CA VAL A 472 -3.91 -21.28 -22.90
C VAL A 472 -4.68 -22.61 -22.85
N TRP A 473 -4.80 -23.20 -21.66
CA TRP A 473 -5.56 -24.45 -21.50
C TRP A 473 -6.99 -24.31 -22.03
N ARG A 474 -7.66 -23.22 -21.62
CA ARG A 474 -9.05 -22.98 -22.05
C ARG A 474 -9.16 -22.68 -23.56
N SER A 475 -8.10 -22.16 -24.19
CA SER A 475 -8.07 -21.93 -25.64
C SER A 475 -7.73 -23.20 -26.45
N LEU A 476 -7.25 -24.27 -25.80
CA LEU A 476 -6.92 -25.56 -26.43
C LEU A 476 -7.98 -26.62 -26.18
N SER A 477 -8.77 -26.48 -25.11
CA SER A 477 -9.89 -27.37 -24.73
C SER A 477 -11.18 -27.00 -25.46
#